data_c3da8caa43a7585bf7e7a2e91a0fe23e
#
_entry.id   c3da8caa43a7585bf7e7a2e91a0fe23e
#
_cell.length_a   1.000
_cell.length_b   1.000
_cell.length_c   1.000
_cell.angle_alpha   90.00
_cell.angle_beta   90.00
_cell.angle_gamma   90.00
#
_symmetry.space_group_name_H-M   'P 1'
#
loop_
_entity.id
_entity.type
_entity.pdbx_description
1 polymer ?
#
loop_
_entity_poly.entity_id
_entity_poly.type
_entity_poly.pdbx_seq_one_letter_code
_entity_poly.pdbx_strand_id
1 'polypeptide(L)'
;MAEKTYVANHKNESETTSREETRAPERYAVPAVDILEGAHGLTLVADLPGVAREALTIDVDQGVLTIEGPANGAPPAEEVYREFNWPHFYRQFRIPEGIDVEKVSAAFSNGVLTLTLPRMEAAKPRRIEVTPGE
;
A
#
# COMPACT_ATOMS: atom_id res chain seq x y z
N MET A 1 -14.41 17.84 -36.12
CA MET A 1 -14.13 17.55 -35.77
C MET A 1 -13.46 16.99 -34.68
N ALA A 2 -12.56 17.49 -34.27
CA ALA A 2 -11.86 16.90 -33.21
C ALA A 2 -12.72 16.58 -32.06
N GLU A 3 -13.62 17.41 -31.85
CA GLU A 3 -14.39 17.17 -30.74
C GLU A 3 -15.19 15.96 -30.92
N LYS A 4 -15.38 15.54 -32.10
CA LYS A 4 -16.05 14.39 -32.21
C LYS A 4 -15.36 13.27 -31.68
N THR A 5 -14.12 13.16 -31.93
CA THR A 5 -13.33 12.16 -31.40
C THR A 5 -13.37 12.16 -29.93
N TYR A 6 -13.29 13.35 -29.40
CA TYR A 6 -13.32 13.43 -28.02
C TYR A 6 -14.61 13.01 -27.44
N VAL A 7 -15.66 13.25 -28.14
CA VAL A 7 -16.92 12.84 -27.69
C VAL A 7 -17.03 11.35 -27.57
N ALA A 8 -16.41 10.64 -28.46
CA ALA A 8 -16.45 9.21 -28.37
C ALA A 8 -15.83 8.73 -27.08
N ASN A 9 -14.76 9.34 -26.68
CA ASN A 9 -14.15 8.95 -25.45
C ASN A 9 -15.07 9.24 -24.29
N HIS A 10 -15.75 10.33 -24.39
CA HIS A 10 -16.65 10.65 -23.32
C HIS A 10 -17.75 9.63 -23.19
N LYS A 11 -18.17 9.07 -24.25
CA LYS A 11 -19.19 8.09 -24.16
C LYS A 11 -18.76 6.90 -23.36
N ASN A 12 -17.54 6.48 -23.57
CA ASN A 12 -17.06 5.34 -22.83
C ASN A 12 -17.01 5.65 -21.34
N GLU A 13 -16.61 6.83 -21.04
CA GLU A 13 -16.54 7.17 -19.65
C GLU A 13 -17.92 7.24 -19.05
N SER A 14 -18.86 7.70 -19.81
CA SER A 14 -20.20 7.77 -19.30
C SER A 14 -20.74 6.40 -18.99
N GLU A 15 -20.44 5.46 -19.84
CA GLU A 15 -20.94 4.13 -19.60
C GLU A 15 -20.35 3.57 -18.35
N THR A 16 -19.09 3.80 -18.13
CA THR A 16 -18.47 3.30 -16.94
C THR A 16 -19.10 3.91 -15.71
N THR A 17 -19.32 5.18 -15.77
CA THR A 17 -19.93 5.86 -14.65
C THR A 17 -21.32 5.32 -14.38
N SER A 18 -22.03 5.07 -15.42
CA SER A 18 -23.36 4.57 -15.27
C SER A 18 -23.37 3.24 -14.55
N ARG A 19 -22.43 2.39 -14.91
CA ARG A 19 -22.39 1.13 -14.23
C ARG A 19 -22.02 1.28 -12.78
N GLU A 20 -21.20 2.22 -12.49
CA GLU A 20 -20.83 2.39 -11.11
C GLU A 20 -21.98 2.93 -10.29
N GLU A 21 -22.86 3.62 -10.91
CA GLU A 21 -23.96 4.15 -10.15
C GLU A 21 -24.92 3.08 -9.70
N THR A 22 -24.89 1.95 -10.33
CA THR A 22 -25.82 0.91 -9.94
C THR A 22 -25.38 0.19 -8.70
N ARG A 23 -24.20 0.49 -8.20
CA ARG A 23 -23.76 -0.12 -6.96
C ARG A 23 -23.01 0.92 -6.17
N ALA A 24 -22.84 0.65 -4.90
CA ALA A 24 -22.20 1.60 -4.03
C ALA A 24 -20.78 1.85 -4.50
N PRO A 25 -20.38 3.10 -4.57
CA PRO A 25 -19.02 3.41 -5.00
C PRO A 25 -18.03 2.93 -3.96
N GLU A 26 -16.91 2.49 -4.45
CA GLU A 26 -15.85 2.09 -3.55
C GLU A 26 -15.20 3.33 -2.99
N ARG A 27 -14.86 3.24 -1.73
CA ARG A 27 -14.18 4.33 -1.07
C ARG A 27 -12.75 3.92 -0.83
N TYR A 28 -11.83 4.73 -1.30
CA TYR A 28 -10.43 4.48 -1.07
C TYR A 28 -9.94 5.39 0.03
N ALA A 29 -9.10 4.86 0.88
CA ALA A 29 -8.53 5.62 1.97
C ALA A 29 -7.04 5.35 2.03
N VAL A 30 -6.32 6.34 2.49
CA VAL A 30 -4.88 6.21 2.66
C VAL A 30 -4.65 5.84 4.12
N PRO A 31 -4.04 4.71 4.38
CA PRO A 31 -3.81 4.31 5.76
C PRO A 31 -2.76 5.19 6.41
N ALA A 32 -2.86 5.32 7.72
CA ALA A 32 -1.83 6.01 8.48
C ALA A 32 -0.60 5.11 8.53
N VAL A 33 0.55 5.68 8.25
CA VAL A 33 1.78 4.93 8.15
C VAL A 33 2.90 5.65 8.84
N ASP A 34 3.68 4.92 9.62
CA ASP A 34 4.92 5.40 10.19
C ASP A 34 6.07 4.63 9.60
N ILE A 35 7.14 5.31 9.28
CA ILE A 35 8.33 4.68 8.74
C ILE A 35 9.49 4.99 9.66
N LEU A 36 10.12 3.95 10.17
CA LEU A 36 11.24 4.07 11.07
C LEU A 36 12.49 3.58 10.38
N GLU A 37 13.54 4.35 10.47
CA GLU A 37 14.78 4.00 9.81
C GLU A 37 15.81 3.61 10.85
N GLY A 38 16.50 2.52 10.61
CA GLY A 38 17.54 2.06 11.49
C GLY A 38 18.71 1.53 10.71
N ALA A 39 19.70 1.05 11.43
CA ALA A 39 20.91 0.55 10.79
C ALA A 39 20.65 -0.65 9.92
N HIS A 40 19.66 -1.44 10.27
CA HIS A 40 19.41 -2.67 9.52
C HIS A 40 18.43 -2.46 8.36
N GLY A 41 17.76 -1.35 8.32
CA GLY A 41 16.83 -1.08 7.24
C GLY A 41 15.66 -0.27 7.72
N LEU A 42 14.54 -0.43 7.06
CA LEU A 42 13.34 0.33 7.35
C LEU A 42 12.29 -0.56 7.97
N THR A 43 11.51 0.00 8.86
CA THR A 43 10.33 -0.66 9.39
C THR A 43 9.14 0.24 9.10
N LEU A 44 8.14 -0.30 8.46
CA LEU A 44 6.96 0.45 8.11
C LEU A 44 5.79 -0.12 8.89
N VAL A 45 5.06 0.74 9.57
CA VAL A 45 3.91 0.32 10.37
C VAL A 45 2.69 1.03 9.82
N ALA A 46 1.69 0.26 9.44
CA ALA A 46 0.49 0.83 8.84
C ALA A 46 -0.73 0.36 9.59
N ASP A 47 -1.68 1.28 9.78
CA ASP A 47 -2.95 0.96 10.40
C ASP A 47 -3.96 0.63 9.34
N LEU A 48 -4.49 -0.58 9.41
CA LEU A 48 -5.45 -1.05 8.42
C LEU A 48 -6.64 -1.66 9.15
N PRO A 49 -7.39 -0.84 9.85
CA PRO A 49 -8.49 -1.37 10.67
C PRO A 49 -9.57 -1.99 9.80
N GLY A 50 -10.05 -3.12 10.22
CA GLY A 50 -11.12 -3.79 9.48
C GLY A 50 -10.69 -4.63 8.32
N VAL A 51 -9.39 -4.68 8.02
CA VAL A 51 -8.88 -5.49 6.93
C VAL A 51 -8.57 -6.87 7.45
N ALA A 52 -9.05 -7.90 6.77
CA ALA A 52 -8.72 -9.26 7.12
C ALA A 52 -7.36 -9.61 6.53
N ARG A 53 -6.60 -10.42 7.28
CA ARG A 53 -5.27 -10.79 6.80
C ARG A 53 -5.34 -11.43 5.42
N GLU A 54 -6.37 -12.23 5.20
CA GLU A 54 -6.50 -12.93 3.93
C GLU A 54 -6.81 -11.99 2.77
N ALA A 55 -7.31 -10.81 3.05
CA ALA A 55 -7.65 -9.86 2.01
C ALA A 55 -6.57 -8.81 1.79
N LEU A 56 -5.51 -8.86 2.60
CA LEU A 56 -4.44 -7.88 2.50
C LEU A 56 -3.46 -8.30 1.43
N THR A 57 -3.12 -7.39 0.54
CA THR A 57 -2.18 -7.65 -0.52
C THR A 57 -1.02 -6.69 -0.40
N ILE A 58 0.18 -7.22 -0.47
CA ILE A 58 1.40 -6.42 -0.43
C ILE A 58 2.28 -6.88 -1.57
N ASP A 59 2.57 -5.97 -2.48
CA ASP A 59 3.36 -6.28 -3.65
C ASP A 59 4.53 -5.35 -3.78
N VAL A 60 5.63 -5.85 -4.32
CA VAL A 60 6.77 -5.03 -4.68
C VAL A 60 7.02 -5.24 -6.16
N ASP A 61 6.99 -4.17 -6.93
CA ASP A 61 7.19 -4.25 -8.34
C ASP A 61 7.98 -3.05 -8.80
N GLN A 62 9.14 -3.30 -9.37
CA GLN A 62 9.99 -2.24 -9.91
C GLN A 62 10.24 -1.12 -8.91
N GLY A 63 10.54 -1.51 -7.68
CA GLY A 63 10.89 -0.55 -6.65
C GLY A 63 9.72 0.16 -6.01
N VAL A 64 8.50 -0.28 -6.30
CA VAL A 64 7.30 0.31 -5.71
C VAL A 64 6.63 -0.73 -4.85
N LEU A 65 6.40 -0.37 -3.60
CA LEU A 65 5.70 -1.22 -2.66
C LEU A 65 4.25 -0.76 -2.61
N THR A 66 3.33 -1.69 -2.82
CA THR A 66 1.90 -1.38 -2.80
C THR A 66 1.25 -2.15 -1.67
N ILE A 67 0.49 -1.46 -0.85
CA ILE A 67 -0.27 -2.04 0.24
C ILE A 67 -1.74 -1.79 -0.07
N GLU A 68 -2.52 -2.84 -0.06
CA GLU A 68 -3.90 -2.71 -0.48
C GLU A 68 -4.78 -3.72 0.25
N GLY A 69 -5.94 -3.31 0.70
CA GLY A 69 -6.86 -4.22 1.32
C GLY A 69 -8.18 -3.55 1.63
N PRO A 70 -9.26 -4.28 1.40
CA PRO A 70 -10.57 -3.74 1.73
C PRO A 70 -10.86 -3.93 3.21
N ALA A 71 -11.47 -2.94 3.81
CA ALA A 71 -11.83 -3.00 5.22
C ALA A 71 -13.23 -3.57 5.35
N ASN A 72 -13.38 -4.81 4.94
CA ASN A 72 -14.68 -5.44 5.01
C ASN A 72 -14.71 -6.66 5.89
N GLY A 73 -13.71 -6.82 6.73
CA GLY A 73 -13.68 -7.93 7.67
C GLY A 73 -14.32 -7.59 8.98
N ALA A 74 -15.25 -6.71 8.97
CA ALA A 74 -15.85 -6.30 10.19
C ALA A 74 -16.68 -7.40 10.79
N PRO A 75 -16.86 -7.36 12.06
CA PRO A 75 -17.64 -8.41 12.67
C PRO A 75 -19.07 -8.30 12.29
N PRO A 76 -19.70 -9.31 12.51
CA PRO A 76 -21.01 -9.47 12.03
C PRO A 76 -22.12 -8.70 12.61
N ALA A 77 -21.99 -7.89 13.47
CA ALA A 77 -23.12 -7.13 13.94
C ALA A 77 -23.60 -6.28 12.84
N GLU A 78 -23.77 -6.82 11.94
CA GLU A 78 -23.83 -6.53 10.72
C GLU A 78 -24.76 -5.60 10.19
N GLU A 79 -25.91 -5.52 10.64
CA GLU A 79 -26.85 -4.59 10.09
C GLU A 79 -26.38 -3.18 10.15
N VAL A 80 -25.73 -2.85 11.25
CA VAL A 80 -25.21 -1.51 11.37
C VAL A 80 -24.14 -1.25 10.35
N TYR A 81 -23.32 -2.25 10.12
CA TYR A 81 -22.21 -2.04 9.23
C TYR A 81 -22.61 -1.94 7.79
N ARG A 82 -23.76 -2.44 7.46
CA ARG A 82 -24.15 -2.33 6.08
C ARG A 82 -24.40 -0.91 5.67
N GLU A 83 -24.69 -0.06 6.60
CA GLU A 83 -24.95 1.31 6.30
C GLU A 83 -23.69 2.10 6.09
N PHE A 84 -22.54 1.52 6.41
CA PHE A 84 -21.29 2.22 6.23
C PHE A 84 -20.58 1.71 5.02
N ASN A 85 -19.96 2.61 4.29
CA ASN A 85 -19.08 2.23 3.21
C ASN A 85 -17.70 2.07 3.78
N TRP A 86 -17.30 0.84 3.98
CA TRP A 86 -15.97 0.59 4.50
C TRP A 86 -14.95 0.94 3.44
N PRO A 87 -13.84 1.54 3.81
CA PRO A 87 -12.88 1.97 2.81
C PRO A 87 -12.07 0.81 2.27
N HIS A 88 -11.53 1.02 1.12
CA HIS A 88 -10.55 0.14 0.55
C HIS A 88 -9.22 0.86 0.73
N PHE A 89 -8.37 0.33 1.57
CA PHE A 89 -7.10 0.98 1.85
C PHE A 89 -6.12 0.73 0.73
N TYR A 90 -5.39 1.77 0.35
CA TYR A 90 -4.47 1.67 -0.75
C TYR A 90 -3.37 2.70 -0.56
N ARG A 91 -2.13 2.25 -0.67
CA ARG A 91 -1.01 3.17 -0.58
C ARG A 91 0.21 2.58 -1.26
N GLN A 92 0.98 3.44 -1.91
CA GLN A 92 2.19 3.03 -2.58
C GLN A 92 3.35 3.81 -2.03
N PHE A 93 4.51 3.16 -1.97
CA PHE A 93 5.75 3.77 -1.54
C PHE A 93 6.84 3.40 -2.52
N ARG A 94 7.73 4.33 -2.78
CA ARG A 94 8.91 3.99 -3.54
C ARG A 94 9.96 3.48 -2.56
N ILE A 95 10.47 2.31 -2.82
CA ILE A 95 11.46 1.69 -1.95
C ILE A 95 12.81 2.30 -2.27
N PRO A 96 13.55 2.81 -1.28
CA PRO A 96 14.87 3.38 -1.55
C PRO A 96 15.83 2.33 -2.05
N GLU A 97 16.86 2.77 -2.74
CA GLU A 97 17.91 1.87 -3.14
C GLU A 97 18.60 1.33 -1.92
N GLY A 98 19.12 0.13 -2.05
CA GLY A 98 19.81 -0.50 -0.95
C GLY A 98 18.96 -1.42 -0.11
N ILE A 99 17.68 -1.48 -0.39
CA ILE A 99 16.80 -2.40 0.33
C ILE A 99 16.81 -3.74 -0.40
N ASP A 100 16.92 -4.81 0.37
CA ASP A 100 16.90 -6.16 -0.19
C ASP A 100 15.44 -6.59 -0.29
N VAL A 101 14.86 -6.38 -1.46
CA VAL A 101 13.44 -6.63 -1.62
C VAL A 101 13.08 -8.09 -1.46
N GLU A 102 14.03 -8.99 -1.66
CA GLU A 102 13.73 -10.39 -1.52
C GLU A 102 13.62 -10.81 -0.06
N LYS A 103 14.06 -9.98 0.84
CA LYS A 103 14.00 -10.28 2.27
C LYS A 103 13.00 -9.43 3.01
N VAL A 104 12.14 -8.74 2.30
CA VAL A 104 11.07 -7.98 2.94
C VAL A 104 10.10 -8.97 3.56
N SER A 105 9.70 -8.69 4.78
CA SER A 105 8.77 -9.54 5.47
C SER A 105 7.64 -8.71 6.06
N ALA A 106 6.54 -9.36 6.35
CA ALA A 106 5.34 -8.67 6.80
C ALA A 106 4.70 -9.45 7.92
N ALA A 107 4.19 -8.72 8.90
CA ALA A 107 3.40 -9.30 9.97
C ALA A 107 2.16 -8.45 10.13
N PHE A 108 1.01 -9.08 10.26
CA PHE A 108 -0.25 -8.36 10.37
C PHE A 108 -1.01 -8.90 11.56
N SER A 109 -1.37 -8.02 12.47
CA SER A 109 -2.04 -8.44 13.69
C SER A 109 -2.88 -7.28 14.20
N ASN A 110 -4.12 -7.58 14.53
CA ASN A 110 -5.01 -6.58 15.12
C ASN A 110 -5.11 -5.30 14.31
N GLY A 111 -5.15 -5.44 13.00
CA GLY A 111 -5.28 -4.29 12.13
C GLY A 111 -4.01 -3.50 11.93
N VAL A 112 -2.89 -3.99 12.42
CA VAL A 112 -1.61 -3.29 12.28
C VAL A 112 -0.68 -4.12 11.43
N LEU A 113 -0.19 -3.54 10.36
CA LEU A 113 0.76 -4.17 9.48
C LEU A 113 2.15 -3.66 9.80
N THR A 114 3.08 -4.57 10.00
CA THR A 114 4.48 -4.21 10.21
C THR A 114 5.30 -4.83 9.09
N LEU A 115 5.91 -4.00 8.29
CA LEU A 115 6.79 -4.45 7.22
C LEU A 115 8.22 -4.19 7.61
N THR A 116 9.06 -5.17 7.41
CA THR A 116 10.49 -5.04 7.66
C THR A 116 11.20 -5.06 6.31
N LEU A 117 11.92 -4.01 6.02
CA LEU A 117 12.61 -3.86 4.75
C LEU A 117 14.10 -3.76 5.04
N PRO A 118 14.81 -4.88 5.02
CA PRO A 118 16.22 -4.87 5.39
C PRO A 118 17.08 -4.29 4.29
N ARG A 119 18.20 -3.70 4.68
CA ARG A 119 19.13 -3.21 3.71
C ARG A 119 19.99 -4.36 3.20
N MET A 120 20.44 -4.22 1.97
CA MET A 120 21.40 -5.16 1.46
C MET A 120 22.68 -5.06 2.27
N GLU A 121 23.40 -6.16 2.34
CA GLU A 121 24.64 -6.16 3.09
C GLU A 121 25.60 -5.09 2.58
N ALA A 122 25.67 -4.94 1.28
CA ALA A 122 26.58 -3.95 0.72
C ALA A 122 26.15 -2.53 1.00
N ALA A 123 24.88 -2.31 1.36
CA ALA A 123 24.36 -0.98 1.63
C ALA A 123 24.37 -0.63 3.10
N LYS A 124 24.73 -1.56 3.97
CA LYS A 124 24.72 -1.27 5.39
C LYS A 124 25.86 -0.35 5.75
N PRO A 125 25.69 0.48 6.78
CA PRO A 125 26.78 1.35 7.20
C PRO A 125 27.97 0.51 7.64
N ARG A 126 29.12 0.97 7.31
CA ARG A 126 30.33 0.30 7.76
C ARG A 126 31.39 1.32 8.08
N ARG A 127 32.28 0.93 8.93
CA ARG A 127 33.38 1.80 9.33
C ARG A 127 34.53 1.66 8.35
N ILE A 128 35.04 2.77 7.95
CA ILE A 128 36.17 2.79 7.04
C ILE A 128 37.45 3.01 7.87
N GLU A 129 38.39 2.14 7.70
CA GLU A 129 39.61 2.24 8.44
C GLU A 129 40.53 3.27 7.79
N VAL A 130 41.09 4.15 8.58
CA VAL A 130 41.95 5.21 8.06
C VAL A 130 43.38 4.79 8.23
N THR A 131 44.11 4.79 7.13
CA THR A 131 45.53 4.46 7.20
C THR A 131 46.34 5.73 6.95
N PRO A 132 47.60 5.77 7.40
CA PRO A 132 48.42 6.96 7.18
C PRO A 132 48.71 7.11 5.69
N GLY A 133 48.65 8.34 5.25
CA GLY A 133 48.99 8.62 3.86
C GLY A 133 50.48 8.65 3.67
N GLU A 134 50.86 8.74 2.41
CA GLU A 134 52.29 8.73 2.12
C GLU A 134 52.85 10.11 1.99
#